data_f72aa64b4f13a97b3d5f3b5e8ce60e83
#
_entry.id   f72aa64b4f13a97b3d5f3b5e8ce60e83
#
_cell.length_a   1.000
_cell.length_b   1.000
_cell.length_c   1.000
_cell.angle_alpha   90.00
_cell.angle_beta   90.00
_cell.angle_gamma   90.00
#
_symmetry.space_group_name_H-M   'P 1'
#
loop_
_entity.id
_entity.type
_entity.pdbx_description
1 polymer ?
#
loop_
_entity_poly.entity_id
_entity_poly.type
_entity_poly.pdbx_seq_one_letter_code
_entity_poly.pdbx_strand_id
1 'polypeptide(L)'
;APFYQWAPDTYDGSPTPVATYLSTASKTAAFAVIARVFLTGLTPFQVEWVPVLAGLSIITMTMGNFAALRQNNVKRMLAYSSVAQAGYILMGLVAVTTFSTSGMDGLNGVLLYLFAYLFTNVGAFLVIMAVEETTGSTDISAFQGLIHKAPGLAVMFVVFLLSLTGIPLTGGFLGKFYVFGAAVQHQYYWLAAAGLINAGVAAYYYLNVVRAMFFTEEKGEALHAPIGIQISLIICTVATLWMGVYPSTVIEWVNTASAQILAVAQ
;
A
#
# COMPACT_ATOMS: atom_id res chain seq x y z
N ALA A 1 -8.78 -6.41 -10.18
CA ALA A 1 -9.43 -6.55 -11.49
C ALA A 1 -10.49 -7.63 -11.39
N PRO A 2 -11.57 -7.58 -12.18
CA PRO A 2 -11.81 -6.63 -13.27
C PRO A 2 -12.56 -5.34 -12.85
N PHE A 3 -13.05 -5.20 -11.60
CA PHE A 3 -13.96 -4.14 -11.16
C PHE A 3 -13.27 -2.91 -10.58
N TYR A 4 -12.05 -2.58 -10.98
CA TYR A 4 -11.28 -1.47 -10.41
C TYR A 4 -11.47 -0.13 -11.14
N GLN A 5 -12.14 -0.10 -12.29
CA GLN A 5 -12.19 1.05 -13.21
C GLN A 5 -12.78 2.31 -12.57
N TRP A 6 -13.66 2.15 -11.59
CA TRP A 6 -14.28 3.25 -10.86
C TRP A 6 -13.30 4.00 -9.92
N ALA A 7 -12.27 3.30 -9.41
CA ALA A 7 -11.43 3.82 -8.34
C ALA A 7 -10.62 5.06 -8.74
N PRO A 8 -9.94 5.11 -9.90
CA PRO A 8 -9.16 6.29 -10.28
C PRO A 8 -10.02 7.54 -10.47
N ASP A 9 -11.19 7.39 -11.09
CA ASP A 9 -12.09 8.51 -11.36
C ASP A 9 -12.77 9.00 -10.07
N THR A 10 -13.15 8.06 -9.19
CA THR A 10 -13.71 8.40 -7.87
C THR A 10 -12.69 9.09 -6.97
N TYR A 11 -11.42 8.62 -6.96
CA TYR A 11 -10.40 9.25 -6.12
C TYR A 11 -10.04 10.63 -6.63
N ASP A 12 -9.92 10.80 -7.95
CA ASP A 12 -9.60 12.07 -8.57
C ASP A 12 -10.72 13.11 -8.37
N GLY A 13 -11.97 12.71 -8.59
CA GLY A 13 -13.15 13.58 -8.48
C GLY A 13 -13.65 13.80 -7.05
N SER A 14 -13.18 13.05 -6.04
CA SER A 14 -13.60 13.23 -4.65
C SER A 14 -12.65 14.18 -3.88
N PRO A 15 -13.11 14.82 -2.81
CA PRO A 15 -12.21 15.49 -1.88
C PRO A 15 -11.14 14.53 -1.37
N THR A 16 -9.90 15.01 -1.23
CA THR A 16 -8.74 14.14 -0.87
C THR A 16 -8.93 13.38 0.45
N PRO A 17 -9.60 13.89 1.51
CA PRO A 17 -9.92 13.10 2.69
C PRO A 17 -10.80 11.88 2.40
N VAL A 18 -11.77 12.01 1.46
CA VAL A 18 -12.64 10.90 1.04
C VAL A 18 -11.84 9.85 0.27
N ALA A 19 -11.00 10.28 -0.66
CA ALA A 19 -10.08 9.37 -1.36
C ALA A 19 -9.16 8.61 -0.39
N THR A 20 -8.65 9.28 0.64
CA THR A 20 -7.84 8.68 1.71
C THR A 20 -8.60 7.59 2.44
N TYR A 21 -9.84 7.86 2.86
CA TYR A 21 -10.70 6.89 3.53
C TYR A 21 -11.00 5.67 2.64
N LEU A 22 -11.38 5.90 1.38
CA LEU A 22 -11.69 4.82 0.43
C LEU A 22 -10.46 3.95 0.13
N SER A 23 -9.28 4.56 0.08
CA SER A 23 -8.05 3.84 -0.23
C SER A 23 -7.55 2.96 0.93
N THR A 24 -7.92 3.26 2.16
CA THR A 24 -7.42 2.61 3.39
C THR A 24 -8.50 1.84 4.15
N ALA A 25 -9.42 2.54 4.79
CA ALA A 25 -10.40 1.92 5.69
C ALA A 25 -11.35 0.96 4.95
N SER A 26 -11.91 1.40 3.82
CA SER A 26 -12.79 0.56 3.00
C SER A 26 -12.09 -0.70 2.51
N LYS A 27 -10.81 -0.58 2.09
CA LYS A 27 -10.00 -1.71 1.64
C LYS A 27 -9.71 -2.67 2.79
N THR A 28 -9.29 -2.16 3.95
CA THR A 28 -9.00 -2.99 5.12
C THR A 28 -10.22 -3.79 5.54
N ALA A 29 -11.40 -3.15 5.60
CA ALA A 29 -12.66 -3.83 5.88
C ALA A 29 -12.99 -4.91 4.84
N ALA A 30 -12.82 -4.61 3.54
CA ALA A 30 -13.05 -5.57 2.47
C ALA A 30 -12.13 -6.80 2.58
N PHE A 31 -10.84 -6.60 2.82
CA PHE A 31 -9.90 -7.72 2.99
C PHE A 31 -10.16 -8.52 4.27
N ALA A 32 -10.60 -7.89 5.36
CA ALA A 32 -11.03 -8.60 6.57
C ALA A 32 -12.22 -9.52 6.30
N VAL A 33 -13.23 -9.03 5.55
CA VAL A 33 -14.40 -9.83 5.14
C VAL A 33 -13.98 -10.96 4.20
N ILE A 34 -13.17 -10.67 3.18
CA ILE A 34 -12.67 -11.67 2.23
C ILE A 34 -11.90 -12.76 2.97
N ALA A 35 -10.93 -12.39 3.81
CA ALA A 35 -10.17 -13.35 4.61
C ALA A 35 -11.10 -14.24 5.45
N ARG A 36 -12.07 -13.64 6.15
CA ARG A 36 -13.02 -14.40 6.97
C ARG A 36 -13.86 -15.36 6.13
N VAL A 37 -14.44 -14.93 5.01
CA VAL A 37 -15.28 -15.78 4.15
C VAL A 37 -14.48 -16.97 3.59
N PHE A 38 -13.28 -16.71 3.06
CA PHE A 38 -12.46 -17.76 2.46
C PHE A 38 -11.88 -18.73 3.50
N LEU A 39 -11.51 -18.24 4.69
CA LEU A 39 -10.88 -19.06 5.72
C LEU A 39 -11.87 -19.79 6.65
N THR A 40 -13.13 -19.34 6.74
CA THR A 40 -14.14 -20.03 7.57
C THR A 40 -15.18 -20.75 6.73
N GLY A 41 -15.73 -20.09 5.70
CA GLY A 41 -16.84 -20.63 4.92
C GLY A 41 -16.41 -21.46 3.72
N LEU A 42 -15.29 -21.13 3.08
CA LEU A 42 -14.85 -21.73 1.83
C LEU A 42 -13.58 -22.60 1.98
N THR A 43 -13.15 -22.89 3.18
CA THR A 43 -11.97 -23.75 3.45
C THR A 43 -12.05 -25.09 2.75
N PRO A 44 -13.17 -25.82 2.74
CA PRO A 44 -13.27 -27.10 2.04
C PRO A 44 -13.01 -27.02 0.52
N PHE A 45 -13.18 -25.83 -0.07
CA PHE A 45 -13.01 -25.57 -1.51
C PHE A 45 -11.71 -24.83 -1.82
N GLN A 46 -10.69 -24.95 -0.94
CA GLN A 46 -9.43 -24.21 -1.09
C GLN A 46 -8.71 -24.53 -2.40
N VAL A 47 -8.75 -25.77 -2.85
CA VAL A 47 -8.12 -26.21 -4.11
C VAL A 47 -8.69 -25.49 -5.33
N GLU A 48 -9.97 -25.14 -5.30
CA GLU A 48 -10.67 -24.49 -6.40
C GLU A 48 -10.46 -22.97 -6.43
N TRP A 49 -10.52 -22.30 -5.27
CA TRP A 49 -10.47 -20.85 -5.26
C TRP A 49 -9.03 -20.28 -5.22
N VAL A 50 -8.04 -21.02 -4.72
CA VAL A 50 -6.64 -20.56 -4.66
C VAL A 50 -6.08 -20.19 -6.05
N PRO A 51 -6.22 -21.03 -7.10
CA PRO A 51 -5.75 -20.67 -8.44
C PRO A 51 -6.44 -19.42 -9.00
N VAL A 52 -7.74 -19.26 -8.71
CA VAL A 52 -8.52 -18.09 -9.16
C VAL A 52 -8.01 -16.82 -8.49
N LEU A 53 -7.80 -16.84 -7.16
CA LEU A 53 -7.24 -15.70 -6.43
C LEU A 53 -5.81 -15.38 -6.87
N ALA A 54 -5.00 -16.40 -7.15
CA ALA A 54 -3.64 -16.21 -7.65
C ALA A 54 -3.63 -15.50 -9.02
N GLY A 55 -4.48 -15.94 -9.95
CA GLY A 55 -4.67 -15.27 -11.24
C GLY A 55 -5.16 -13.84 -11.08
N LEU A 56 -6.17 -13.61 -10.22
CA LEU A 56 -6.68 -12.27 -9.91
C LEU A 56 -5.61 -11.38 -9.27
N SER A 57 -4.77 -11.93 -8.39
CA SER A 57 -3.65 -11.22 -7.77
C SER A 57 -2.71 -10.66 -8.83
N ILE A 58 -2.23 -11.50 -9.76
CA ILE A 58 -1.31 -11.07 -10.83
C ILE A 58 -1.95 -10.02 -11.73
N ILE A 59 -3.16 -10.29 -12.21
CA ILE A 59 -3.87 -9.36 -13.10
C ILE A 59 -4.05 -8.01 -12.39
N THR A 60 -4.45 -8.03 -11.11
CA THR A 60 -4.71 -6.80 -10.35
C THR A 60 -3.44 -5.98 -10.13
N MET A 61 -2.33 -6.61 -9.70
CA MET A 61 -1.07 -5.88 -9.50
C MET A 61 -0.49 -5.37 -10.82
N THR A 62 -0.60 -6.16 -11.90
CA THR A 62 -0.06 -5.80 -13.20
C THR A 62 -0.85 -4.64 -13.83
N MET A 63 -2.17 -4.75 -13.91
CA MET A 63 -3.01 -3.69 -14.47
C MET A 63 -2.89 -2.39 -13.68
N GLY A 64 -2.90 -2.47 -12.33
CA GLY A 64 -2.75 -1.30 -11.48
C GLY A 64 -1.42 -0.59 -11.70
N ASN A 65 -0.31 -1.32 -11.72
CA ASN A 65 1.02 -0.73 -11.92
C ASN A 65 1.23 -0.15 -13.31
N PHE A 66 0.81 -0.87 -14.36
CA PHE A 66 0.95 -0.35 -15.74
C PHE A 66 0.06 0.88 -16.00
N ALA A 67 -1.13 0.93 -15.40
CA ALA A 67 -1.97 2.11 -15.48
C ALA A 67 -1.39 3.30 -14.71
N ALA A 68 -0.79 3.06 -13.52
CA ALA A 68 -0.11 4.08 -12.72
C ALA A 68 1.07 4.73 -13.45
N LEU A 69 1.82 3.98 -14.27
CA LEU A 69 2.95 4.48 -15.05
C LEU A 69 2.59 5.64 -16.00
N ARG A 70 1.34 5.68 -16.47
CA ARG A 70 0.88 6.66 -17.46
C ARG A 70 0.21 7.89 -16.84
N GLN A 71 0.17 7.98 -15.52
CA GLN A 71 -0.52 9.07 -14.84
C GLN A 71 0.42 10.27 -14.65
N ASN A 72 -0.09 11.45 -14.96
CA ASN A 72 0.55 12.74 -14.69
C ASN A 72 -0.02 13.41 -13.42
N ASN A 73 -1.08 12.85 -12.86
CA ASN A 73 -1.74 13.30 -11.64
C ASN A 73 -1.37 12.34 -10.51
N VAL A 74 -0.83 12.88 -9.39
CA VAL A 74 -0.32 12.07 -8.26
C VAL A 74 -1.46 11.36 -7.55
N LYS A 75 -2.61 12.00 -7.37
CA LYS A 75 -3.79 11.44 -6.71
C LYS A 75 -4.34 10.26 -7.51
N ARG A 76 -4.43 10.41 -8.82
CA ARG A 76 -4.85 9.36 -9.75
C ARG A 76 -3.83 8.24 -9.85
N MET A 77 -2.53 8.56 -9.83
CA MET A 77 -1.45 7.59 -9.76
C MET A 77 -1.54 6.73 -8.49
N LEU A 78 -1.78 7.34 -7.31
CA LEU A 78 -1.96 6.60 -6.08
C LEU A 78 -3.26 5.77 -6.06
N ALA A 79 -4.29 6.17 -6.79
CA ALA A 79 -5.49 5.35 -6.97
C ALA A 79 -5.17 4.03 -7.69
N TYR A 80 -4.45 4.09 -8.81
CA TYR A 80 -3.98 2.88 -9.52
C TYR A 80 -2.97 2.08 -8.70
N SER A 81 -2.07 2.76 -8.00
CA SER A 81 -1.19 2.12 -7.02
C SER A 81 -2.00 1.36 -5.96
N SER A 82 -3.07 1.96 -5.45
CA SER A 82 -3.97 1.32 -4.48
C SER A 82 -4.59 0.03 -5.02
N VAL A 83 -4.91 -0.04 -6.32
CA VAL A 83 -5.32 -1.28 -6.99
C VAL A 83 -4.18 -2.30 -7.03
N ALA A 84 -2.97 -1.88 -7.39
CA ALA A 84 -1.80 -2.77 -7.41
C ALA A 84 -1.49 -3.34 -6.02
N GLN A 85 -1.57 -2.51 -4.97
CA GLN A 85 -1.36 -2.94 -3.58
C GLN A 85 -2.40 -3.99 -3.14
N ALA A 86 -3.66 -3.89 -3.60
CA ALA A 86 -4.65 -4.93 -3.37
C ALA A 86 -4.26 -6.28 -4.00
N GLY A 87 -3.59 -6.26 -5.17
CA GLY A 87 -3.03 -7.46 -5.78
C GLY A 87 -1.95 -8.14 -4.92
N TYR A 88 -1.05 -7.37 -4.30
CA TYR A 88 -0.05 -7.92 -3.37
C TYR A 88 -0.71 -8.50 -2.10
N ILE A 89 -1.75 -7.84 -1.55
CA ILE A 89 -2.46 -8.36 -0.39
C ILE A 89 -3.19 -9.68 -0.74
N LEU A 90 -3.78 -9.78 -1.94
CA LEU A 90 -4.37 -11.04 -2.43
C LEU A 90 -3.36 -12.18 -2.51
N MET A 91 -2.09 -11.90 -2.86
CA MET A 91 -1.02 -12.92 -2.82
C MET A 91 -0.87 -13.52 -1.43
N GLY A 92 -0.97 -12.69 -0.37
CA GLY A 92 -0.96 -13.20 1.00
C GLY A 92 -2.11 -14.17 1.28
N LEU A 93 -3.33 -13.85 0.82
CA LEU A 93 -4.48 -14.76 0.98
C LEU A 93 -4.32 -16.08 0.22
N VAL A 94 -3.68 -16.07 -0.96
CA VAL A 94 -3.33 -17.29 -1.71
C VAL A 94 -2.40 -18.19 -0.93
N ALA A 95 -1.49 -17.59 -0.16
CA ALA A 95 -0.48 -18.28 0.63
C ALA A 95 -0.93 -18.60 2.08
N VAL A 96 -2.21 -18.45 2.41
CA VAL A 96 -2.74 -18.88 3.71
C VAL A 96 -2.92 -20.39 3.71
N THR A 97 -2.31 -21.05 4.69
CA THR A 97 -2.58 -22.46 4.99
C THR A 97 -3.23 -22.56 6.36
N THR A 98 -4.26 -23.36 6.44
CA THR A 98 -5.07 -23.56 7.67
C THR A 98 -4.29 -24.18 8.84
N PHE A 99 -3.02 -24.55 8.66
CA PHE A 99 -2.30 -25.40 9.62
C PHE A 99 -0.87 -24.94 9.96
N SER A 100 -0.39 -23.80 9.47
CA SER A 100 0.96 -23.35 9.82
C SER A 100 0.92 -22.34 10.97
N THR A 101 1.30 -22.78 12.15
CA THR A 101 1.48 -21.93 13.34
C THR A 101 2.88 -21.35 13.47
N SER A 102 3.77 -21.61 12.51
CA SER A 102 5.17 -21.21 12.59
C SER A 102 5.64 -20.55 11.28
N GLY A 103 6.21 -19.37 11.38
CA GLY A 103 6.90 -18.72 10.29
C GLY A 103 6.09 -17.64 9.57
N MET A 104 6.38 -17.45 8.29
CA MET A 104 5.70 -16.49 7.42
C MET A 104 4.40 -17.10 6.88
N ASP A 105 3.31 -16.96 7.62
CA ASP A 105 1.99 -17.35 7.12
C ASP A 105 1.37 -16.21 6.29
N GLY A 106 0.57 -16.58 5.29
CA GLY A 106 -0.09 -15.64 4.42
C GLY A 106 -1.03 -14.68 5.13
N LEU A 107 -1.75 -15.14 6.17
CA LEU A 107 -2.62 -14.28 6.97
C LEU A 107 -1.83 -13.23 7.76
N ASN A 108 -0.69 -13.61 8.35
CA ASN A 108 0.22 -12.67 9.00
C ASN A 108 0.71 -11.61 8.01
N GLY A 109 1.08 -12.04 6.80
CA GLY A 109 1.47 -11.14 5.72
C GLY A 109 0.37 -10.15 5.36
N VAL A 110 -0.87 -10.59 5.22
CA VAL A 110 -2.03 -9.75 4.93
C VAL A 110 -2.24 -8.71 6.04
N LEU A 111 -2.24 -9.12 7.30
CA LEU A 111 -2.46 -8.23 8.44
C LEU A 111 -1.33 -7.20 8.58
N LEU A 112 -0.07 -7.63 8.49
CA LEU A 112 1.09 -6.73 8.51
C LEU A 112 1.04 -5.73 7.36
N TYR A 113 0.68 -6.20 6.15
CA TYR A 113 0.59 -5.35 4.99
C TYR A 113 -0.50 -4.28 5.14
N LEU A 114 -1.70 -4.67 5.56
CA LEU A 114 -2.82 -3.74 5.77
C LEU A 114 -2.49 -2.69 6.84
N PHE A 115 -1.84 -3.12 7.93
CA PHE A 115 -1.43 -2.21 9.01
C PHE A 115 -0.37 -1.21 8.55
N ALA A 116 0.67 -1.67 7.84
CA ALA A 116 1.70 -0.80 7.27
C ALA A 116 1.13 0.13 6.18
N TYR A 117 0.24 -0.40 5.33
CA TYR A 117 -0.40 0.34 4.26
C TYR A 117 -1.28 1.48 4.79
N LEU A 118 -1.95 1.29 5.93
CA LEU A 118 -2.76 2.31 6.57
C LEU A 118 -1.95 3.61 6.79
N PHE A 119 -0.85 3.53 7.52
CA PHE A 119 -0.03 4.72 7.84
C PHE A 119 0.67 5.28 6.61
N THR A 120 1.22 4.42 5.78
CA THR A 120 1.95 4.84 4.58
C THR A 120 1.04 5.56 3.59
N ASN A 121 -0.14 5.01 3.33
CA ASN A 121 -1.06 5.55 2.34
C ASN A 121 -1.80 6.78 2.85
N VAL A 122 -2.24 6.79 4.12
CA VAL A 122 -2.79 8.00 4.76
C VAL A 122 -1.76 9.13 4.70
N GLY A 123 -0.51 8.86 5.08
CA GLY A 123 0.56 9.85 5.01
C GLY A 123 0.79 10.39 3.61
N ALA A 124 0.80 9.54 2.59
CA ALA A 124 0.94 9.96 1.21
C ALA A 124 -0.21 10.89 0.75
N PHE A 125 -1.46 10.56 1.07
CA PHE A 125 -2.61 11.38 0.74
C PHE A 125 -2.66 12.70 1.53
N LEU A 126 -2.17 12.72 2.78
CA LEU A 126 -2.05 13.97 3.57
C LEU A 126 -1.06 14.95 2.93
N VAL A 127 0.04 14.46 2.34
CA VAL A 127 0.94 15.33 1.58
C VAL A 127 0.24 15.87 0.33
N ILE A 128 -0.48 15.03 -0.41
CA ILE A 128 -1.26 15.48 -1.58
C ILE A 128 -2.25 16.57 -1.16
N MET A 129 -2.97 16.36 -0.05
CA MET A 129 -3.94 17.35 0.46
C MET A 129 -3.27 18.69 0.78
N ALA A 130 -2.10 18.68 1.43
CA ALA A 130 -1.36 19.90 1.73
C ALA A 130 -0.91 20.64 0.46
N VAL A 131 -0.49 19.93 -0.58
CA VAL A 131 -0.12 20.52 -1.87
C VAL A 131 -1.37 21.02 -2.61
N GLU A 132 -2.44 20.22 -2.66
CA GLU A 132 -3.71 20.58 -3.32
C GLU A 132 -4.34 21.84 -2.73
N GLU A 133 -4.35 21.99 -1.38
CA GLU A 133 -4.89 23.18 -0.71
C GLU A 133 -4.15 24.48 -1.08
N THR A 134 -2.86 24.38 -1.37
CA THR A 134 -2.04 25.56 -1.67
C THR A 134 -1.91 25.85 -3.16
N THR A 135 -1.85 24.82 -4.00
CA THR A 135 -1.60 24.96 -5.45
C THR A 135 -2.88 24.83 -6.28
N GLY A 136 -3.95 24.28 -5.71
CA GLY A 136 -5.19 23.95 -6.42
C GLY A 136 -5.04 22.78 -7.41
N SER A 137 -3.90 22.06 -7.41
CA SER A 137 -3.62 20.97 -8.35
C SER A 137 -3.00 19.76 -7.66
N THR A 138 -3.28 18.59 -8.22
CA THR A 138 -2.67 17.32 -7.82
C THR A 138 -1.77 16.71 -8.91
N ASP A 139 -1.46 17.47 -9.95
CA ASP A 139 -0.55 17.05 -11.01
C ASP A 139 0.90 16.99 -10.53
N ILE A 140 1.72 16.13 -11.14
CA ILE A 140 3.14 15.98 -10.79
C ILE A 140 3.88 17.34 -10.88
N SER A 141 3.44 18.25 -11.77
CA SER A 141 3.98 19.60 -11.86
C SER A 141 3.80 20.42 -10.59
N ALA A 142 2.71 20.26 -9.86
CA ALA A 142 2.48 20.96 -8.58
C ALA A 142 3.46 20.55 -7.48
N PHE A 143 4.07 19.36 -7.60
CA PHE A 143 5.09 18.84 -6.67
C PHE A 143 6.51 19.23 -7.06
N GLN A 144 6.74 19.89 -8.20
CA GLN A 144 8.07 20.29 -8.65
C GLN A 144 8.72 21.25 -7.66
N GLY A 145 9.99 20.96 -7.33
CA GLY A 145 10.75 21.78 -6.40
C GLY A 145 10.20 21.79 -4.96
N LEU A 146 9.36 20.82 -4.56
CA LEU A 146 8.76 20.78 -3.23
C LEU A 146 9.81 20.79 -2.10
N ILE A 147 11.00 20.25 -2.34
CA ILE A 147 12.11 20.30 -1.38
C ILE A 147 12.52 21.72 -1.01
N HIS A 148 12.38 22.67 -1.93
CA HIS A 148 12.70 24.09 -1.70
C HIS A 148 11.52 24.86 -1.08
N LYS A 149 10.28 24.47 -1.41
CA LYS A 149 9.05 25.12 -0.95
C LYS A 149 8.62 24.64 0.45
N ALA A 150 8.75 23.32 0.72
CA ALA A 150 8.38 22.69 1.99
C ALA A 150 9.22 21.43 2.23
N PRO A 151 10.47 21.56 2.72
CA PRO A 151 11.41 20.43 2.84
C PRO A 151 10.87 19.31 3.74
N GLY A 152 10.16 19.63 4.82
CA GLY A 152 9.56 18.64 5.70
C GLY A 152 8.51 17.79 4.98
N LEU A 153 7.62 18.40 4.19
CA LEU A 153 6.63 17.67 3.41
C LEU A 153 7.28 16.78 2.34
N ALA A 154 8.30 17.30 1.64
CA ALA A 154 9.01 16.57 0.61
C ALA A 154 9.69 15.31 1.17
N VAL A 155 10.39 15.42 2.31
CA VAL A 155 11.07 14.28 2.96
C VAL A 155 10.04 13.25 3.46
N MET A 156 8.97 13.68 4.13
CA MET A 156 7.93 12.76 4.59
C MET A 156 7.26 12.04 3.40
N PHE A 157 7.01 12.74 2.30
CA PHE A 157 6.43 12.10 1.10
C PHE A 157 7.36 11.06 0.50
N VAL A 158 8.67 11.33 0.44
CA VAL A 158 9.67 10.31 0.03
C VAL A 158 9.58 9.07 0.90
N VAL A 159 9.49 9.21 2.23
CA VAL A 159 9.36 8.05 3.13
C VAL A 159 8.14 7.22 2.77
N PHE A 160 6.99 7.84 2.51
CA PHE A 160 5.78 7.12 2.13
C PHE A 160 5.90 6.46 0.75
N LEU A 161 6.46 7.14 -0.26
CA LEU A 161 6.65 6.57 -1.60
C LEU A 161 7.65 5.40 -1.58
N LEU A 162 8.73 5.50 -0.81
CA LEU A 162 9.68 4.40 -0.61
C LEU A 162 9.05 3.23 0.14
N SER A 163 8.17 3.50 1.11
CA SER A 163 7.42 2.48 1.81
C SER A 163 6.42 1.76 0.87
N LEU A 164 5.67 2.50 0.05
CA LEU A 164 4.80 1.90 -0.98
C LEU A 164 5.58 1.07 -2.00
N THR A 165 6.81 1.48 -2.33
CA THR A 165 7.73 0.69 -3.17
C THR A 165 8.14 -0.61 -2.47
N GLY A 166 8.34 -0.56 -1.14
CA GLY A 166 8.83 -1.67 -0.33
C GLY A 166 10.35 -1.63 -0.16
N ILE A 167 10.90 -0.45 0.11
CA ILE A 167 12.33 -0.28 0.43
C ILE A 167 12.56 -0.66 1.91
N PRO A 168 13.67 -1.35 2.25
CA PRO A 168 14.02 -1.70 3.62
C PRO A 168 13.95 -0.50 4.57
N LEU A 169 13.77 -0.77 5.87
CA LEU A 169 13.58 0.20 6.95
C LEU A 169 12.22 0.91 6.94
N THR A 170 11.27 0.45 6.13
CA THR A 170 9.90 0.97 6.09
C THR A 170 8.87 -0.12 6.37
N GLY A 171 7.70 0.28 6.88
CA GLY A 171 6.60 -0.67 7.15
C GLY A 171 6.11 -1.39 5.90
N GLY A 172 6.10 -0.72 4.74
CA GLY A 172 5.68 -1.35 3.48
C GLY A 172 6.62 -2.47 3.01
N PHE A 173 7.91 -2.36 3.31
CA PHE A 173 8.86 -3.47 3.11
C PHE A 173 8.48 -4.67 3.97
N LEU A 174 8.18 -4.45 5.25
CA LEU A 174 7.81 -5.53 6.17
C LEU A 174 6.58 -6.30 5.64
N GLY A 175 5.52 -5.59 5.26
CA GLY A 175 4.31 -6.21 4.71
C GLY A 175 4.60 -7.02 3.44
N LYS A 176 5.35 -6.46 2.49
CA LYS A 176 5.74 -7.16 1.25
C LYS A 176 6.62 -8.37 1.54
N PHE A 177 7.60 -8.22 2.43
CA PHE A 177 8.52 -9.30 2.81
C PHE A 177 7.77 -10.52 3.35
N TYR A 178 6.77 -10.30 4.22
CA TYR A 178 5.95 -11.40 4.76
C TYR A 178 5.05 -12.02 3.69
N VAL A 179 4.40 -11.22 2.86
CA VAL A 179 3.53 -11.74 1.78
C VAL A 179 4.32 -12.53 0.74
N PHE A 180 5.49 -12.02 0.33
CA PHE A 180 6.37 -12.74 -0.61
C PHE A 180 6.99 -13.98 0.02
N GLY A 181 7.42 -13.88 1.28
CA GLY A 181 7.95 -14.99 2.05
C GLY A 181 6.93 -16.12 2.19
N ALA A 182 5.68 -15.80 2.51
CA ALA A 182 4.59 -16.78 2.55
C ALA A 182 4.37 -17.45 1.19
N ALA A 183 4.34 -16.68 0.10
CA ALA A 183 4.19 -17.25 -1.24
C ALA A 183 5.35 -18.22 -1.59
N VAL A 184 6.59 -17.88 -1.22
CA VAL A 184 7.76 -18.74 -1.42
C VAL A 184 7.69 -20.00 -0.55
N GLN A 185 7.34 -19.89 0.73
CA GLN A 185 7.18 -21.05 1.63
C GLN A 185 6.15 -22.05 1.13
N HIS A 186 5.06 -21.56 0.53
CA HIS A 186 4.00 -22.40 -0.04
C HIS A 186 4.22 -22.75 -1.52
N GLN A 187 5.46 -22.59 -2.02
CA GLN A 187 5.90 -22.98 -3.37
C GLN A 187 5.21 -22.22 -4.53
N TYR A 188 4.58 -21.08 -4.25
CA TYR A 188 4.02 -20.18 -5.27
C TYR A 188 5.11 -19.25 -5.84
N TYR A 189 6.27 -19.82 -6.25
CA TYR A 189 7.43 -19.07 -6.74
C TYR A 189 7.10 -18.14 -7.91
N TRP A 190 6.25 -18.59 -8.83
CA TRP A 190 5.81 -17.82 -9.98
C TRP A 190 4.99 -16.58 -9.57
N LEU A 191 4.18 -16.69 -8.50
CA LEU A 191 3.39 -15.59 -7.97
C LEU A 191 4.29 -14.57 -7.26
N ALA A 192 5.26 -15.04 -6.47
CA ALA A 192 6.26 -14.19 -5.85
C ALA A 192 7.14 -13.47 -6.90
N ALA A 193 7.56 -14.16 -7.97
CA ALA A 193 8.30 -13.56 -9.07
C ALA A 193 7.49 -12.47 -9.80
N ALA A 194 6.21 -12.74 -10.10
CA ALA A 194 5.32 -11.76 -10.69
C ALA A 194 5.16 -10.53 -9.78
N GLY A 195 5.04 -10.74 -8.46
CA GLY A 195 4.98 -9.67 -7.48
C GLY A 195 6.25 -8.82 -7.45
N LEU A 196 7.43 -9.46 -7.50
CA LEU A 196 8.72 -8.77 -7.49
C LEU A 196 8.91 -7.90 -8.76
N ILE A 197 8.58 -8.44 -9.93
CA ILE A 197 8.60 -7.68 -11.19
C ILE A 197 7.67 -6.46 -11.09
N ASN A 198 6.45 -6.65 -10.60
CA ASN A 198 5.49 -5.58 -10.42
C ASN A 198 5.94 -4.54 -9.39
N ALA A 199 6.67 -4.92 -8.34
CA ALA A 199 7.27 -4.00 -7.38
C ALA A 199 8.36 -3.13 -8.04
N GLY A 200 9.15 -3.71 -8.95
CA GLY A 200 10.11 -2.98 -9.78
C GLY A 200 9.43 -1.94 -10.69
N VAL A 201 8.30 -2.31 -11.32
CA VAL A 201 7.49 -1.37 -12.12
C VAL A 201 6.96 -0.23 -11.23
N ALA A 202 6.50 -0.56 -10.02
CA ALA A 202 6.01 0.43 -9.08
C ALA A 202 7.09 1.44 -8.67
N ALA A 203 8.31 0.99 -8.46
CA ALA A 203 9.44 1.85 -8.12
C ALA A 203 9.62 3.00 -9.13
N TYR A 204 9.43 2.73 -10.42
CA TYR A 204 9.62 3.74 -11.46
C TYR A 204 8.70 4.95 -11.31
N TYR A 205 7.39 4.75 -11.15
CA TYR A 205 6.48 5.89 -11.07
C TYR A 205 6.56 6.63 -9.73
N TYR A 206 6.87 5.94 -8.63
CA TYR A 206 7.12 6.60 -7.35
C TYR A 206 8.39 7.45 -7.39
N LEU A 207 9.48 6.91 -7.94
CA LEU A 207 10.74 7.64 -8.08
C LEU A 207 10.62 8.80 -9.07
N ASN A 208 9.73 8.73 -10.06
CA ASN A 208 9.45 9.85 -10.95
C ASN A 208 8.86 11.07 -10.19
N VAL A 209 7.96 10.82 -9.22
CA VAL A 209 7.47 11.90 -8.33
C VAL A 209 8.60 12.43 -7.45
N VAL A 210 9.41 11.55 -6.86
CA VAL A 210 10.58 11.98 -6.07
C VAL A 210 11.51 12.84 -6.91
N ARG A 211 11.78 12.43 -8.15
CA ARG A 211 12.59 13.20 -9.09
C ARG A 211 12.02 14.60 -9.32
N ALA A 212 10.72 14.72 -9.54
CA ALA A 212 10.07 16.02 -9.73
C ALA A 212 10.24 16.93 -8.50
N MET A 213 10.10 16.35 -7.29
CA MET A 213 10.21 17.12 -6.04
C MET A 213 11.62 17.64 -5.75
N PHE A 214 12.68 16.89 -6.13
CA PHE A 214 14.05 17.17 -5.69
C PHE A 214 14.94 17.77 -6.77
N PHE A 215 14.72 17.45 -8.05
CA PHE A 215 15.62 17.80 -9.13
C PHE A 215 15.11 18.91 -10.06
N THR A 216 13.95 19.48 -9.75
CA THR A 216 13.42 20.62 -10.49
C THR A 216 13.66 21.91 -9.69
N GLU A 217 14.36 22.88 -10.29
CA GLU A 217 14.63 24.20 -9.66
C GLU A 217 13.43 25.14 -9.80
N GLU A 218 12.30 24.77 -9.29
CA GLU A 218 11.14 25.67 -9.27
C GLU A 218 11.08 26.39 -7.92
N LYS A 219 11.45 27.67 -7.92
CA LYS A 219 11.33 28.58 -6.78
C LYS A 219 9.88 29.10 -6.74
N GLY A 220 9.16 28.76 -5.70
CA GLY A 220 7.81 29.26 -5.42
C GLY A 220 7.68 29.73 -3.98
N GLU A 221 6.51 30.21 -3.61
CA GLU A 221 6.19 30.56 -2.22
C GLU A 221 6.25 29.33 -1.32
N ALA A 222 6.64 29.57 -0.05
CA ALA A 222 6.71 28.51 0.95
C ALA A 222 5.33 27.90 1.20
N LEU A 223 5.25 26.58 1.14
CA LEU A 223 4.01 25.82 1.40
C LEU A 223 3.87 25.58 2.90
N HIS A 224 2.75 26.00 3.47
CA HIS A 224 2.43 25.79 4.88
C HIS A 224 1.22 24.89 5.01
N ALA A 225 1.43 23.66 5.46
CA ALA A 225 0.32 22.78 5.80
C ALA A 225 -0.33 23.18 7.14
N PRO A 226 -1.65 23.06 7.30
CA PRO A 226 -2.34 23.23 8.58
C PRO A 226 -1.74 22.35 9.67
N ILE A 227 -1.76 22.82 10.92
CA ILE A 227 -1.11 22.11 12.06
C ILE A 227 -1.64 20.68 12.24
N GLY A 228 -2.93 20.45 11.99
CA GLY A 228 -3.54 19.13 12.07
C GLY A 228 -2.95 18.15 11.05
N ILE A 229 -2.70 18.62 9.83
CA ILE A 229 -2.05 17.83 8.76
C ILE A 229 -0.61 17.53 9.17
N GLN A 230 0.13 18.51 9.71
CA GLN A 230 1.52 18.32 10.14
C GLN A 230 1.64 17.26 11.25
N ILE A 231 0.80 17.32 12.28
CA ILE A 231 0.79 16.32 13.35
C ILE A 231 0.47 14.93 12.80
N SER A 232 -0.54 14.81 11.95
CA SER A 232 -0.93 13.54 11.33
C SER A 232 0.18 12.96 10.45
N LEU A 233 0.89 13.81 9.69
CA LEU A 233 2.05 13.42 8.88
C LEU A 233 3.20 12.89 9.73
N ILE A 234 3.50 13.55 10.86
CA ILE A 234 4.54 13.11 11.78
C ILE A 234 4.17 11.72 12.35
N ILE A 235 2.93 11.54 12.80
CA ILE A 235 2.45 10.24 13.31
C ILE A 235 2.60 9.16 12.24
N CYS A 236 2.14 9.40 11.02
CA CYS A 236 2.24 8.44 9.91
C CYS A 236 3.69 8.12 9.56
N THR A 237 4.58 9.13 9.55
CA THR A 237 6.01 8.96 9.24
C THR A 237 6.69 8.13 10.32
N VAL A 238 6.48 8.48 11.59
CA VAL A 238 7.06 7.75 12.73
C VAL A 238 6.55 6.31 12.74
N ALA A 239 5.25 6.08 12.56
CA ALA A 239 4.69 4.73 12.50
C ALA A 239 5.29 3.91 11.35
N THR A 240 5.43 4.51 10.15
CA THR A 240 5.99 3.83 8.97
C THR A 240 7.45 3.42 9.19
N LEU A 241 8.27 4.30 9.77
CA LEU A 241 9.68 4.02 10.05
C LEU A 241 9.84 3.08 11.26
N TRP A 242 9.05 3.27 12.31
CA TRP A 242 9.08 2.39 13.48
C TRP A 242 8.80 0.93 13.12
N MET A 243 7.78 0.68 12.31
CA MET A 243 7.47 -0.67 11.81
C MET A 243 8.62 -1.27 11.00
N GLY A 244 9.35 -0.45 10.24
CA GLY A 244 10.46 -0.93 9.41
C GLY A 244 11.75 -1.19 10.20
N VAL A 245 12.00 -0.41 11.26
CA VAL A 245 13.23 -0.50 12.07
C VAL A 245 13.06 -1.44 13.26
N TYR A 246 11.88 -1.44 13.89
CA TYR A 246 11.58 -2.25 15.08
C TYR A 246 10.28 -3.05 14.91
N PRO A 247 10.29 -4.07 14.04
CA PRO A 247 9.08 -4.78 13.63
C PRO A 247 8.53 -5.75 14.69
N SER A 248 9.31 -6.15 15.70
CA SER A 248 8.98 -7.22 16.66
C SER A 248 7.61 -7.02 17.30
N THR A 249 7.31 -5.82 17.80
CA THR A 249 6.06 -5.52 18.48
C THR A 249 4.84 -5.69 17.55
N VAL A 250 4.95 -5.22 16.31
CA VAL A 250 3.85 -5.32 15.34
C VAL A 250 3.67 -6.79 14.90
N ILE A 251 4.76 -7.53 14.74
CA ILE A 251 4.72 -8.96 14.42
C ILE A 251 4.02 -9.74 15.55
N GLU A 252 4.31 -9.44 16.82
CA GLU A 252 3.65 -10.08 17.96
C GLU A 252 2.13 -9.81 17.98
N TRP A 253 1.72 -8.56 17.74
CA TRP A 253 0.30 -8.20 17.66
C TRP A 253 -0.41 -8.96 16.53
N VAL A 254 0.22 -9.03 15.37
CA VAL A 254 -0.32 -9.73 14.20
C VAL A 254 -0.39 -11.23 14.45
N ASN A 255 0.63 -11.85 15.04
CA ASN A 255 0.63 -13.27 15.40
C ASN A 255 -0.52 -13.59 16.35
N THR A 256 -0.75 -12.75 17.34
CA THR A 256 -1.87 -12.92 18.28
C THR A 256 -3.22 -12.79 17.58
N ALA A 257 -3.37 -11.78 16.72
CA ALA A 257 -4.61 -11.55 15.98
C ALA A 257 -4.91 -12.67 14.97
N SER A 258 -3.90 -13.14 14.24
CA SER A 258 -4.05 -14.23 13.27
C SER A 258 -4.43 -15.55 13.94
N ALA A 259 -3.80 -15.86 15.08
CA ALA A 259 -4.14 -17.04 15.86
C ALA A 259 -5.61 -17.03 16.32
N GLN A 260 -6.13 -15.88 16.74
CA GLN A 260 -7.54 -15.75 17.12
C GLN A 260 -8.49 -15.93 15.92
N ILE A 261 -8.13 -15.38 14.75
CA ILE A 261 -8.94 -15.53 13.53
C ILE A 261 -8.99 -17.00 13.10
N LEU A 262 -7.85 -17.70 13.13
CA LEU A 262 -7.77 -19.12 12.76
C LEU A 262 -8.46 -20.03 13.77
N ALA A 263 -8.42 -19.73 15.07
CA ALA A 263 -9.13 -20.48 16.10
C ALA A 263 -10.66 -20.44 15.96
N VAL A 264 -11.21 -19.38 15.38
CA VAL A 264 -12.65 -19.26 15.08
C VAL A 264 -13.03 -19.99 13.80
N ALA A 265 -12.04 -20.30 12.94
CA ALA A 265 -12.22 -20.97 11.65
C ALA A 265 -12.20 -22.52 11.78
N GLN A 266 -11.81 -23.06 12.93
CA GLN A 266 -11.85 -24.48 13.28
C GLN A 266 -13.16 -24.83 13.98
#